data_12ad31cc53c635915adbc6c7dce1ef05
#
_entry.id   12ad31cc53c635915adbc6c7dce1ef05
#
_cell.length_a   1.000
_cell.length_b   1.000
_cell.length_c   1.000
_cell.angle_alpha   90.00
_cell.angle_beta   90.00
_cell.angle_gamma   90.00
#
_symmetry.space_group_name_H-M   'P 1'
#
loop_
_entity.id
_entity.type
_entity.pdbx_description
1 polymer ?
#
loop_
_entity_poly.entity_id
_entity_poly.type
_entity_poly.pdbx_seq_one_letter_code
_entity_poly.pdbx_strand_id
1 'polypeptide(L)'
;MRISATGKDRSPAKAGVQFVPVRWTPAFAGARSRVHALGFTLVELLVVLTLIGLMSAAVILAMPDPRGTLAAEAERFAARSAAARDKAIVDAAAMSVRVTAAGYGFDRRDGSEWRPLDSKPFVEQAWKEGTQAAIAGEGAMRIVFDPTGIAEPARVTLVRDDETMAVTIGADGEIDVVR
;
A
#
# COMPACT_ATOMS: atom_id res chain seq x y z
N MET A 1 8.24 -60.31 102.25
CA MET A 1 9.45 -61.13 101.93
C MET A 1 10.45 -60.25 101.20
N ARG A 2 11.52 -60.02 101.89
CA ARG A 2 12.81 -59.48 101.44
C ARG A 2 13.07 -59.65 99.91
N ILE A 3 13.82 -58.79 99.22
CA ILE A 3 15.27 -58.48 99.31
C ILE A 3 15.61 -57.22 98.51
N SER A 4 16.36 -56.39 99.13
CA SER A 4 17.48 -55.50 98.74
C SER A 4 18.28 -55.86 97.50
N ALA A 5 18.80 -54.88 96.85
CA ALA A 5 20.20 -54.57 96.54
C ALA A 5 20.27 -53.35 95.58
N THR A 6 20.77 -52.22 95.99
CA THR A 6 22.13 -51.73 95.89
C THR A 6 22.75 -51.83 94.51
N GLY A 7 23.08 -50.70 93.92
CA GLY A 7 24.07 -50.74 92.87
C GLY A 7 24.23 -49.41 92.09
N LYS A 8 24.93 -48.50 92.69
CA LYS A 8 26.12 -47.87 92.12
C LYS A 8 25.98 -46.81 90.99
N ASP A 9 26.14 -45.61 91.45
CA ASP A 9 26.61 -44.48 90.66
C ASP A 9 27.65 -44.82 89.65
N ARG A 10 27.41 -44.38 88.42
CA ARG A 10 28.49 -44.01 87.47
C ARG A 10 28.01 -42.86 86.59
N SER A 11 28.40 -41.67 86.94
CA SER A 11 28.43 -40.58 86.03
C SER A 11 29.37 -40.87 84.86
N PRO A 12 28.93 -40.69 83.65
CA PRO A 12 29.90 -40.49 82.56
C PRO A 12 30.02 -39.03 82.18
N ALA A 13 31.23 -38.71 82.02
CA ALA A 13 31.87 -37.49 81.63
C ALA A 13 31.07 -36.59 80.67
N LYS A 14 31.03 -35.31 81.00
CA LYS A 14 30.69 -34.24 80.07
C LYS A 14 31.72 -34.17 78.97
N ALA A 15 31.43 -34.70 77.81
CA ALA A 15 32.14 -34.37 76.60
C ALA A 15 31.64 -32.96 76.14
N GLY A 16 32.45 -31.99 76.40
CA GLY A 16 32.22 -30.64 75.88
C GLY A 16 32.39 -30.58 74.37
N VAL A 17 31.25 -30.45 73.70
CA VAL A 17 31.28 -30.15 72.27
C VAL A 17 31.57 -28.66 72.18
N GLN A 18 32.81 -28.34 71.79
CA GLN A 18 33.15 -26.97 71.38
C GLN A 18 32.51 -26.67 70.07
N PHE A 19 31.46 -25.86 70.08
CA PHE A 19 30.96 -25.20 68.91
C PHE A 19 31.96 -24.16 68.42
N VAL A 20 32.69 -24.46 67.37
CA VAL A 20 33.44 -23.46 66.61
C VAL A 20 32.43 -22.72 65.75
N PRO A 21 32.23 -21.40 65.92
CA PRO A 21 31.35 -20.65 65.05
C PRO A 21 32.03 -20.58 63.69
N VAL A 22 31.53 -21.35 62.72
CA VAL A 22 31.92 -21.14 61.33
C VAL A 22 31.38 -19.78 60.92
N ARG A 23 32.24 -18.81 60.83
CA ARG A 23 31.96 -17.51 60.25
C ARG A 23 31.74 -17.71 58.75
N TRP A 24 30.48 -17.80 58.37
CA TRP A 24 30.10 -17.68 56.95
C TRP A 24 30.39 -16.23 56.52
N THR A 25 31.51 -16.03 55.85
CA THR A 25 31.71 -14.81 55.08
C THR A 25 30.99 -15.04 53.73
N PRO A 26 29.97 -14.26 53.42
CA PRO A 26 29.40 -14.31 52.05
C PRO A 26 30.42 -13.69 51.12
N ALA A 27 31.22 -14.55 50.46
CA ALA A 27 32.16 -14.14 49.43
C ALA A 27 31.46 -13.86 48.08
N PHE A 28 30.30 -13.26 48.10
CA PHE A 28 29.66 -12.72 46.91
C PHE A 28 29.42 -11.22 47.09
N ALA A 29 30.53 -10.49 47.30
CA ALA A 29 30.54 -9.12 46.84
C ALA A 29 30.63 -9.15 45.33
N GLY A 30 29.55 -9.64 44.67
CA GLY A 30 29.38 -9.47 43.22
C GLY A 30 29.46 -7.99 42.92
N ALA A 31 30.52 -7.60 42.24
CA ALA A 31 30.59 -6.32 41.59
C ALA A 31 29.33 -6.15 40.73
N ARG A 32 28.33 -5.47 41.28
CA ARG A 32 27.23 -4.97 40.46
C ARG A 32 27.87 -3.94 39.54
N SER A 33 28.31 -4.42 38.39
CA SER A 33 28.51 -3.53 37.25
C SER A 33 27.23 -2.75 37.11
N ARG A 34 27.22 -1.51 37.55
CA ARG A 34 26.16 -0.59 37.19
C ARG A 34 26.29 -0.42 35.69
N VAL A 35 25.53 -1.25 34.96
CA VAL A 35 25.18 -0.91 33.59
C VAL A 35 24.46 0.42 33.74
N HIS A 36 25.17 1.49 33.46
CA HIS A 36 24.54 2.79 33.30
C HIS A 36 23.55 2.57 32.16
N ALA A 37 22.30 2.37 32.49
CA ALA A 37 21.21 2.53 31.55
C ALA A 37 21.27 4.02 31.15
N LEU A 38 22.04 4.31 30.12
CA LEU A 38 22.03 5.61 29.46
C LEU A 38 20.61 5.75 28.91
N GLY A 39 19.73 6.33 29.68
CA GLY A 39 18.41 6.73 29.19
C GLY A 39 18.60 7.66 28.02
N PHE A 40 17.85 7.45 26.95
CA PHE A 40 17.81 8.37 25.82
C PHE A 40 17.50 9.78 26.30
N THR A 41 18.30 10.73 25.88
CA THR A 41 18.00 12.13 26.17
C THR A 41 16.84 12.60 25.30
N LEU A 42 16.01 13.51 25.81
CA LEU A 42 14.92 14.11 25.07
C LEU A 42 15.43 14.75 23.76
N VAL A 43 16.62 15.31 23.78
CA VAL A 43 17.28 15.91 22.60
C VAL A 43 17.63 14.84 21.57
N GLU A 44 18.16 13.70 22.00
CA GLU A 44 18.50 12.59 21.09
C GLU A 44 17.26 12.05 20.37
N LEU A 45 16.15 11.88 21.12
CA LEU A 45 14.87 11.46 20.52
C LEU A 45 14.36 12.50 19.51
N LEU A 46 14.49 13.80 19.83
CA LEU A 46 14.09 14.88 18.95
C LEU A 46 14.93 14.89 17.66
N VAL A 47 16.24 14.70 17.78
CA VAL A 47 17.15 14.60 16.61
C VAL A 47 16.81 13.40 15.74
N VAL A 48 16.58 12.23 16.35
CA VAL A 48 16.21 11.01 15.61
C VAL A 48 14.88 11.20 14.85
N LEU A 49 13.87 11.74 15.50
CA LEU A 49 12.58 12.02 14.86
C LEU A 49 12.72 13.03 13.71
N THR A 50 13.55 14.05 13.88
CA THR A 50 13.82 15.04 12.84
C THR A 50 14.52 14.40 11.65
N LEU A 51 15.53 13.55 11.89
CA LEU A 51 16.23 12.83 10.82
C LEU A 51 15.31 11.86 10.07
N ILE A 52 14.47 11.11 10.79
CA ILE A 52 13.48 10.22 10.17
C ILE A 52 12.48 11.03 9.34
N GLY A 53 12.00 12.16 9.85
CA GLY A 53 11.12 13.06 9.11
C GLY A 53 11.75 13.60 7.82
N LEU A 54 13.01 14.04 7.89
CA LEU A 54 13.77 14.51 6.73
C LEU A 54 14.00 13.39 5.70
N MET A 55 14.38 12.19 6.15
CA MET A 55 14.56 11.04 5.25
C MET A 55 13.25 10.65 4.58
N SER A 56 12.13 10.65 5.32
CA SER A 56 10.81 10.35 4.75
C SER A 56 10.41 11.38 3.68
N ALA A 57 10.67 12.67 3.92
CA ALA A 57 10.42 13.72 2.95
C ALA A 57 11.27 13.55 1.68
N ALA A 58 12.55 13.18 1.82
CA ALA A 58 13.44 12.93 0.69
C ALA A 58 12.99 11.76 -0.17
N VAL A 59 12.50 10.67 0.45
CA VAL A 59 11.94 9.50 -0.26
C VAL A 59 10.72 9.89 -1.07
N ILE A 60 9.79 10.66 -0.51
CA ILE A 60 8.59 11.10 -1.23
C ILE A 60 8.96 11.95 -2.46
N LEU A 61 9.98 12.81 -2.32
CA LEU A 61 10.44 13.67 -3.42
C LEU A 61 11.18 12.90 -4.53
N ALA A 62 11.80 11.77 -4.18
CA ALA A 62 12.52 10.90 -5.11
C ALA A 62 11.63 9.85 -5.79
N MET A 63 10.39 9.65 -5.32
CA MET A 63 9.48 8.73 -5.97
C MET A 63 9.05 9.26 -7.33
N PRO A 64 9.25 8.48 -8.42
CA PRO A 64 8.68 8.83 -9.72
C PRO A 64 7.17 9.01 -9.59
N ASP A 65 6.61 10.06 -10.19
CA ASP A 65 5.17 10.28 -10.16
C ASP A 65 4.45 9.13 -10.91
N PRO A 66 3.78 8.20 -10.20
CA PRO A 66 3.11 7.08 -10.85
C PRO A 66 1.99 7.55 -11.80
N ARG A 67 1.50 8.79 -11.63
CA ARG A 67 0.50 9.40 -12.51
C ARG A 67 1.06 9.77 -13.88
N GLY A 68 2.40 9.77 -14.03
CA GLY A 68 3.10 9.99 -15.27
C GLY A 68 3.28 8.75 -16.13
N THR A 69 3.03 7.55 -15.62
CA THR A 69 3.26 6.29 -16.33
C THR A 69 2.21 6.06 -17.44
N LEU A 70 2.59 5.31 -18.48
CA LEU A 70 1.68 4.91 -19.55
C LEU A 70 0.53 4.05 -19.00
N ALA A 71 0.81 3.18 -18.02
CA ALA A 71 -0.20 2.38 -17.33
C ALA A 71 -1.26 3.25 -16.64
N ALA A 72 -0.85 4.26 -15.88
CA ALA A 72 -1.79 5.17 -15.21
C ALA A 72 -2.61 6.01 -16.20
N GLU A 73 -2.10 6.23 -17.41
CA GLU A 73 -2.83 6.90 -18.46
C GLU A 73 -3.87 6.00 -19.11
N ALA A 74 -3.51 4.74 -19.37
CA ALA A 74 -4.43 3.71 -19.83
C ALA A 74 -5.55 3.46 -18.82
N GLU A 75 -5.24 3.35 -17.53
CA GLU A 75 -6.22 3.22 -16.45
C GLU A 75 -7.18 4.41 -16.37
N ARG A 76 -6.68 5.64 -16.52
CA ARG A 76 -7.54 6.85 -16.55
C ARG A 76 -8.46 6.87 -17.76
N PHE A 77 -7.96 6.47 -18.92
CA PHE A 77 -8.78 6.35 -20.12
C PHE A 77 -9.86 5.29 -19.93
N ALA A 78 -9.50 4.10 -19.40
CA ALA A 78 -10.42 3.02 -19.09
C ALA A 78 -11.51 3.46 -18.11
N ALA A 79 -11.13 4.09 -16.99
CA ALA A 79 -12.08 4.58 -15.97
C ALA A 79 -13.05 5.63 -16.53
N ARG A 80 -12.60 6.53 -17.41
CA ARG A 80 -13.48 7.52 -18.04
C ARG A 80 -14.40 6.89 -19.10
N SER A 81 -13.91 5.89 -19.81
CA SER A 81 -14.72 5.13 -20.75
C SER A 81 -15.81 4.34 -20.02
N ALA A 82 -15.49 3.74 -18.86
CA ALA A 82 -16.47 3.10 -17.99
C ALA A 82 -17.53 4.11 -17.50
N ALA A 83 -17.10 5.31 -17.08
CA ALA A 83 -18.04 6.35 -16.69
C ALA A 83 -18.94 6.80 -17.87
N ALA A 84 -18.45 6.77 -19.11
CA ALA A 84 -19.28 7.06 -20.29
C ALA A 84 -20.31 5.96 -20.54
N ARG A 85 -19.93 4.68 -20.37
CA ARG A 85 -20.86 3.55 -20.41
C ARG A 85 -21.95 3.70 -19.34
N ASP A 86 -21.56 3.94 -18.09
CA ASP A 86 -22.52 4.10 -16.99
C ASP A 86 -23.47 5.29 -17.25
N LYS A 87 -22.95 6.37 -17.80
CA LYS A 87 -23.77 7.52 -18.19
C LYS A 87 -24.73 7.18 -19.32
N ALA A 88 -24.34 6.37 -20.30
CA ALA A 88 -25.24 5.90 -21.36
C ALA A 88 -26.45 5.17 -20.78
N ILE A 89 -26.22 4.30 -19.79
CA ILE A 89 -27.26 3.56 -19.08
C ILE A 89 -28.16 4.50 -18.27
N VAL A 90 -27.56 5.39 -17.48
CA VAL A 90 -28.31 6.29 -16.58
C VAL A 90 -29.16 7.28 -17.35
N ASP A 91 -28.61 7.86 -18.41
CA ASP A 91 -29.32 8.86 -19.23
C ASP A 91 -30.24 8.22 -20.28
N ALA A 92 -30.24 6.88 -20.41
CA ALA A 92 -30.91 6.12 -21.48
C ALA A 92 -30.62 6.71 -22.88
N ALA A 93 -29.38 7.15 -23.11
CA ALA A 93 -28.93 7.80 -24.34
C ALA A 93 -27.54 7.30 -24.72
N ALA A 94 -27.32 6.99 -26.00
CA ALA A 94 -26.02 6.51 -26.44
C ALA A 94 -24.91 7.54 -26.19
N MET A 95 -23.79 7.06 -25.71
CA MET A 95 -22.56 7.80 -25.49
C MET A 95 -21.46 7.29 -26.41
N SER A 96 -20.54 8.14 -26.82
CA SER A 96 -19.37 7.69 -27.54
C SER A 96 -18.09 8.27 -26.98
N VAL A 97 -17.03 7.48 -27.08
CA VAL A 97 -15.65 7.89 -26.87
C VAL A 97 -14.99 8.07 -28.24
N ARG A 98 -14.58 9.27 -28.53
CA ARG A 98 -13.82 9.60 -29.75
C ARG A 98 -12.34 9.60 -29.40
N VAL A 99 -11.59 8.68 -29.97
CA VAL A 99 -10.15 8.52 -29.75
C VAL A 99 -9.39 8.98 -30.98
N THR A 100 -8.41 9.84 -30.78
CA THR A 100 -7.46 10.31 -31.79
C THR A 100 -6.03 9.98 -31.39
N ALA A 101 -5.09 10.10 -32.29
CA ALA A 101 -3.68 9.94 -31.96
C ALA A 101 -3.21 10.92 -30.86
N ALA A 102 -3.84 12.11 -30.76
CA ALA A 102 -3.44 13.16 -29.83
C ALA A 102 -4.23 13.18 -28.51
N GLY A 103 -5.38 12.49 -28.44
CA GLY A 103 -6.22 12.55 -27.25
C GLY A 103 -7.57 11.85 -27.44
N TYR A 104 -8.47 12.08 -26.52
CA TYR A 104 -9.82 11.53 -26.58
C TYR A 104 -10.87 12.48 -26.02
N GLY A 105 -12.07 12.37 -26.54
CA GLY A 105 -13.23 13.15 -26.12
C GLY A 105 -14.47 12.29 -26.02
N PHE A 106 -15.54 12.86 -25.48
CA PHE A 106 -16.80 12.17 -25.24
C PHE A 106 -17.94 12.93 -25.92
N ASP A 107 -18.82 12.20 -26.58
CA ASP A 107 -20.00 12.77 -27.19
C ASP A 107 -21.24 12.03 -26.71
N ARG A 108 -22.35 12.73 -26.57
CA ARG A 108 -23.67 12.18 -26.30
C ARG A 108 -24.53 12.24 -27.55
N ARG A 109 -25.31 11.21 -27.79
CA ARG A 109 -26.30 11.21 -28.88
C ARG A 109 -27.52 12.06 -28.51
N ASP A 110 -27.81 13.04 -29.33
CA ASP A 110 -29.02 13.84 -29.25
C ASP A 110 -29.79 13.77 -30.58
N GLY A 111 -30.82 12.93 -30.61
CA GLY A 111 -31.49 12.55 -31.86
C GLY A 111 -30.55 11.87 -32.85
N SER A 112 -30.30 12.50 -34.01
CA SER A 112 -29.38 12.00 -35.03
C SER A 112 -27.95 12.52 -34.90
N GLU A 113 -27.71 13.51 -34.03
CA GLU A 113 -26.43 14.20 -33.90
C GLU A 113 -25.63 13.76 -32.70
N TRP A 114 -24.29 13.83 -32.82
CA TRP A 114 -23.37 13.68 -31.68
C TRP A 114 -22.97 15.04 -31.15
N ARG A 115 -23.22 15.28 -29.84
CA ARG A 115 -22.85 16.52 -29.16
C ARG A 115 -21.70 16.27 -28.20
N PRO A 116 -20.61 17.02 -28.33
CA PRO A 116 -19.50 16.94 -27.38
C PRO A 116 -19.93 17.27 -25.97
N LEU A 117 -19.31 16.58 -25.00
CA LEU A 117 -19.49 16.84 -23.56
C LEU A 117 -18.27 17.59 -23.02
N ASP A 118 -18.54 18.77 -22.41
CA ASP A 118 -17.50 19.64 -21.84
C ASP A 118 -17.50 19.67 -20.30
N SER A 119 -18.30 18.79 -19.67
CA SER A 119 -18.38 18.73 -18.20
C SER A 119 -17.57 17.55 -17.65
N LYS A 120 -16.96 17.73 -16.49
CA LYS A 120 -16.24 16.61 -15.82
C LYS A 120 -17.19 15.45 -15.54
N PRO A 121 -16.77 14.20 -15.71
CA PRO A 121 -15.42 13.75 -16.11
C PRO A 121 -15.18 13.67 -17.62
N PHE A 122 -16.07 14.17 -18.46
CA PHE A 122 -16.10 13.96 -19.92
C PHE A 122 -15.43 15.07 -20.76
N VAL A 123 -14.69 15.97 -20.11
CA VAL A 123 -13.89 16.99 -20.81
C VAL A 123 -12.88 16.30 -21.72
N GLU A 124 -12.73 16.83 -22.95
CA GLU A 124 -11.70 16.39 -23.89
C GLU A 124 -10.32 16.41 -23.24
N GLN A 125 -9.54 15.37 -23.48
CA GLN A 125 -8.25 15.15 -22.85
C GLN A 125 -7.19 14.82 -23.90
N ALA A 126 -6.15 15.60 -23.94
CA ALA A 126 -4.93 15.23 -24.67
C ALA A 126 -4.19 14.11 -23.94
N TRP A 127 -3.55 13.23 -24.70
CA TRP A 127 -2.58 12.31 -24.13
C TRP A 127 -1.41 13.09 -23.53
N LYS A 128 -0.73 12.49 -22.58
CA LYS A 128 0.49 13.08 -22.02
C LYS A 128 1.59 13.12 -23.08
N GLU A 129 2.52 14.04 -22.89
CA GLU A 129 3.67 14.19 -23.77
C GLU A 129 4.36 12.84 -24.03
N GLY A 130 4.65 12.57 -25.30
CA GLY A 130 5.23 11.31 -25.77
C GLY A 130 4.23 10.15 -25.95
N THR A 131 2.97 10.26 -25.46
CA THR A 131 1.97 9.22 -25.67
C THR A 131 1.16 9.48 -26.94
N GLN A 132 0.89 8.41 -27.66
CA GLN A 132 -0.01 8.41 -28.81
C GLN A 132 -0.91 7.16 -28.77
N ALA A 133 -2.15 7.31 -29.25
CA ALA A 133 -2.99 6.15 -29.51
C ALA A 133 -2.73 5.64 -30.94
N ALA A 134 -2.37 4.36 -31.04
CA ALA A 134 -2.26 3.69 -32.33
C ALA A 134 -3.69 3.32 -32.79
N ILE A 135 -4.21 4.12 -33.74
CA ILE A 135 -5.51 3.89 -34.37
C ILE A 135 -5.31 3.46 -35.81
N ALA A 136 -6.17 2.56 -36.30
CA ALA A 136 -6.13 2.15 -37.70
C ALA A 136 -6.69 3.27 -38.60
N GLY A 137 -5.88 3.78 -39.48
CA GLY A 137 -6.27 4.84 -40.46
C GLY A 137 -6.04 6.27 -39.97
N GLU A 138 -6.29 7.23 -40.87
CA GLU A 138 -6.25 8.66 -40.56
C GLU A 138 -7.59 9.12 -40.00
N GLY A 139 -7.60 9.64 -38.76
CA GLY A 139 -8.79 10.23 -38.18
C GLY A 139 -9.03 9.85 -36.72
N ALA A 140 -10.27 9.62 -36.38
CA ALA A 140 -10.71 9.27 -35.02
C ALA A 140 -11.42 7.91 -35.01
N MET A 141 -11.08 7.07 -34.06
CA MET A 141 -11.86 5.90 -33.72
C MET A 141 -13.03 6.33 -32.83
N ARG A 142 -14.24 5.85 -33.10
CA ARG A 142 -15.42 6.10 -32.28
C ARG A 142 -15.90 4.80 -31.65
N ILE A 143 -15.91 4.75 -30.34
CA ILE A 143 -16.44 3.64 -29.56
C ILE A 143 -17.80 4.09 -29.04
N VAL A 144 -18.85 3.34 -29.32
CA VAL A 144 -20.22 3.72 -28.96
C VAL A 144 -20.73 2.75 -27.90
N PHE A 145 -21.21 3.30 -26.79
CA PHE A 145 -21.98 2.59 -25.78
C PHE A 145 -23.46 2.90 -25.99
N ASP A 146 -24.26 1.89 -26.14
CA ASP A 146 -25.71 2.05 -26.26
C ASP A 146 -26.37 2.30 -24.88
N PRO A 147 -27.67 2.61 -24.80
CA PRO A 147 -28.37 2.82 -23.55
C PRO A 147 -28.42 1.58 -22.63
N THR A 148 -28.07 0.41 -23.09
CA THR A 148 -27.96 -0.82 -22.28
C THR A 148 -26.56 -1.06 -21.76
N GLY A 149 -25.58 -0.25 -22.17
CA GLY A 149 -24.18 -0.37 -21.81
C GLY A 149 -23.38 -1.32 -22.72
N ILE A 150 -24.00 -1.86 -23.75
CA ILE A 150 -23.34 -2.70 -24.76
C ILE A 150 -22.51 -1.82 -25.69
N ALA A 151 -21.39 -2.35 -26.16
CA ALA A 151 -20.52 -1.65 -27.11
C ALA A 151 -20.11 -2.57 -28.27
N GLU A 152 -19.72 -1.96 -29.38
CA GLU A 152 -18.96 -2.71 -30.38
C GLU A 152 -17.55 -2.98 -29.84
N PRO A 153 -17.05 -4.23 -29.88
CA PRO A 153 -15.71 -4.54 -29.37
C PRO A 153 -14.64 -3.67 -30.02
N ALA A 154 -13.81 -3.07 -29.17
CA ALA A 154 -12.76 -2.15 -29.61
C ALA A 154 -11.47 -2.35 -28.82
N ARG A 155 -10.35 -2.02 -29.43
CA ARG A 155 -9.05 -2.00 -28.77
C ARG A 155 -8.35 -0.67 -29.06
N VAL A 156 -7.96 0.02 -28.01
CA VAL A 156 -7.16 1.25 -28.07
C VAL A 156 -5.78 0.91 -27.55
N THR A 157 -4.78 1.02 -28.39
CA THR A 157 -3.38 0.79 -28.01
C THR A 157 -2.70 2.14 -27.81
N LEU A 158 -2.19 2.37 -26.61
CA LEU A 158 -1.38 3.51 -26.26
C LEU A 158 0.10 3.16 -26.35
N VAL A 159 0.88 4.01 -26.96
CA VAL A 159 2.33 3.84 -27.15
C VAL A 159 3.04 5.07 -26.63
N ARG A 160 4.11 4.87 -25.87
CA ARG A 160 5.05 5.90 -25.44
C ARG A 160 6.44 5.30 -25.40
N ASP A 161 7.36 5.85 -26.17
CA ASP A 161 8.71 5.30 -26.34
C ASP A 161 8.65 3.80 -26.71
N ASP A 162 9.23 2.94 -25.91
CA ASP A 162 9.20 1.48 -26.08
C ASP A 162 8.09 0.77 -25.28
N GLU A 163 7.25 1.53 -24.54
CA GLU A 163 6.15 0.99 -23.77
C GLU A 163 4.85 0.96 -24.57
N THR A 164 4.10 -0.12 -24.40
CA THR A 164 2.79 -0.29 -25.04
C THR A 164 1.77 -0.78 -24.01
N MET A 165 0.61 -0.15 -23.96
CA MET A 165 -0.54 -0.55 -23.16
C MET A 165 -1.78 -0.58 -24.02
N ALA A 166 -2.63 -1.58 -23.84
CA ALA A 166 -3.89 -1.66 -24.57
C ALA A 166 -5.07 -1.56 -23.61
N VAL A 167 -6.11 -0.82 -24.03
CA VAL A 167 -7.41 -0.82 -23.38
C VAL A 167 -8.38 -1.52 -24.32
N THR A 168 -8.98 -2.60 -23.84
CA THR A 168 -9.96 -3.38 -24.58
C THR A 168 -11.36 -3.12 -24.07
N ILE A 169 -12.30 -2.97 -24.96
CA ILE A 169 -13.73 -2.85 -24.67
C ILE A 169 -14.41 -4.09 -25.24
N GLY A 170 -15.06 -4.85 -24.39
CA GLY A 170 -15.84 -6.03 -24.77
C GLY A 170 -17.20 -5.68 -25.36
N ALA A 171 -17.86 -6.66 -25.98
CA ALA A 171 -19.22 -6.51 -26.49
C ALA A 171 -20.24 -6.22 -25.38
N ASP A 172 -19.99 -6.69 -24.17
CA ASP A 172 -20.77 -6.42 -22.97
C ASP A 172 -20.48 -5.04 -22.34
N GLY A 173 -19.57 -4.26 -22.98
CA GLY A 173 -19.10 -2.99 -22.51
C GLY A 173 -18.11 -3.08 -21.35
N GLU A 174 -17.60 -4.28 -20.99
CA GLU A 174 -16.50 -4.40 -20.02
C GLU A 174 -15.22 -3.77 -20.57
N ILE A 175 -14.46 -3.11 -19.70
CA ILE A 175 -13.28 -2.35 -20.09
C ILE A 175 -12.09 -2.82 -19.29
N ASP A 176 -11.10 -3.38 -19.95
CA ASP A 176 -9.90 -3.94 -19.36
C ASP A 176 -8.65 -3.25 -19.86
N VAL A 177 -7.66 -3.12 -18.96
CA VAL A 177 -6.31 -2.65 -19.31
C VAL A 177 -5.39 -3.86 -19.42
N VAL A 178 -4.79 -4.04 -20.59
CA VAL A 178 -3.91 -5.16 -20.91
C VAL A 178 -2.51 -4.64 -21.25
N ARG A 179 -1.52 -5.31 -20.73
CA ARG A 179 -0.11 -5.01 -20.98
C ARG A 179 0.44 -5.81 -22.17
#